data_68bfa2952e520d8297f3ac7952e01a07
#
_entry.id   68bfa2952e520d8297f3ac7952e01a07
#
_cell.length_a   1.000
_cell.length_b   1.000
_cell.length_c   1.000
_cell.angle_alpha   90.00
_cell.angle_beta   90.00
_cell.angle_gamma   90.00
#
_symmetry.space_group_name_H-M   'P 1'
#
loop_
_entity.id
_entity.type
_entity.pdbx_description
1 polymer ?
#
loop_
_entity_poly.entity_id
_entity_poly.type
_entity_poly.pdbx_seq_one_letter_code
_entity_poly.pdbx_strand_id
1 'polypeptide(L)'
;GXQXDXKGSSCIFRRSXYFNHHSVAXRKLRQLRSYRCFGXCWSGYRAXRSXRKGYQNRRIKTLHXRPQQGICXRIYHSHSKSRCCLRGQVPPRHIFCPSYHCKKTRXNCKAEGADAICHGCTGKGNDQVRFELAIKAYAPDMKIIAPWRTWEFKSREDEIEYAEKHNIPLKINRETNYSKDKNLWHLSHEGLDLENPANEPMYNKEGFLELGVSPEQAPDKAEYVTLTFEKGVPTKLNGEAIDSVELIKELNKIGGRNGVGITDIVENRLVGMKARGVYETPGGTILYAAHAKLEEICLDKDTLHYKQNVANAFAELVYDGKWYTPLREALSAFVDSTQEYVTGDVKLKLYKGNIIDAGVTSPYSLYDEEIATFDEDQVYDQNDSAGFINLFGLPIKVRAKKGLIK
;
A
#
# COMPACT_ATOMS: atom_id res chain seq x y z
N GLY A 1 -3.84 37.80 -4.49
CA GLY A 1 -3.05 37.42 -3.35
C GLY A 1 -3.85 37.42 -2.04
N UNK A 2 -4.18 36.40 -1.25
CA UNK A 2 -4.73 36.36 -0.24
C UNK A 2 -3.90 36.38 0.72
N GLN A 3 -3.75 37.36 1.12
CA GLN A 3 -2.98 37.43 2.34
C GLN A 3 -3.75 36.81 3.49
N UNK A 4 -3.46 35.85 3.92
CA UNK A 4 -4.05 35.32 4.86
C UNK A 4 -3.57 35.83 6.01
N ASP A 5 -4.19 36.57 6.46
CA ASP A 5 -3.90 37.09 7.81
C ASP A 5 -4.15 36.01 8.87
N UNK A 6 -3.40 35.30 8.88
CA UNK A 6 -3.58 34.47 9.73
C UNK A 6 -2.74 34.62 10.76
N LYS A 7 -3.05 35.21 11.75
CA LYS A 7 -2.42 35.26 13.06
C LYS A 7 -2.66 33.95 13.82
N GLY A 8 -2.15 32.85 13.28
CA GLY A 8 -2.43 31.54 13.87
C GLY A 8 -1.29 30.55 13.88
N SER A 9 -1.49 29.44 14.55
CA SER A 9 -0.57 28.30 14.58
C SER A 9 -0.94 27.30 13.50
N SER A 10 0.04 26.78 12.74
CA SER A 10 -0.20 25.76 11.73
C SER A 10 0.59 24.48 12.01
N CYS A 11 -0.02 23.35 11.72
CA CYS A 11 0.64 22.04 11.76
C CYS A 11 1.05 21.65 10.35
N ILE A 12 2.30 21.20 10.20
CA ILE A 12 2.87 20.86 8.91
C ILE A 12 3.11 19.36 8.81
N PHE A 13 2.52 18.74 7.81
CA PHE A 13 2.81 17.36 7.39
C PHE A 13 3.97 17.33 6.43
N ARG A 14 4.84 16.36 6.61
CA ARG A 14 5.93 16.11 5.66
C ARG A 14 5.88 14.68 5.15
N ARG A 15 5.81 14.53 3.85
CA ARG A 15 6.20 13.33 3.15
C ARG A 15 7.74 13.30 3.12
N SER A 16 8.34 12.13 3.00
CA SER A 16 9.80 11.99 2.88
C SER A 16 10.32 12.68 1.62
N UNK A 17 10.17 13.87 1.67
CA UNK A 17 10.53 14.44 0.62
C UNK A 17 11.76 14.92 0.82
N TYR A 18 12.45 14.93 -0.11
CA TYR A 18 13.78 15.39 -0.20
C TYR A 18 13.94 16.85 0.26
N PHE A 19 12.87 17.61 0.33
CA PHE A 19 12.95 19.05 0.58
C PHE A 19 12.52 19.45 1.99
N ASN A 20 13.16 20.49 2.47
CA ASN A 20 12.82 21.09 3.76
C ASN A 20 11.71 22.13 3.56
N HIS A 21 10.52 21.64 3.05
CA HIS A 21 9.36 22.51 2.77
C HIS A 21 9.01 23.43 3.94
N HIS A 22 9.36 23.03 5.16
CA HIS A 22 9.13 23.83 6.33
C HIS A 22 9.94 25.12 6.33
N SER A 23 11.22 25.06 5.94
CA SER A 23 12.08 26.24 5.89
C SER A 23 11.58 27.24 4.85
N VAL A 24 11.04 26.75 3.74
CA VAL A 24 10.43 27.59 2.71
C VAL A 24 9.10 28.17 3.22
N ALA A 25 8.26 27.37 3.81
CA ALA A 25 6.98 27.81 4.34
C ALA A 25 7.10 28.85 5.47
N UNK A 26 7.97 28.56 6.08
CA UNK A 26 8.10 29.35 7.10
C UNK A 26 8.59 30.65 6.82
N ARG A 27 9.40 30.80 5.91
CA ARG A 27 9.91 32.08 5.42
C ARG A 27 8.86 32.90 4.66
N LYS A 28 8.03 32.22 3.86
CA LYS A 28 6.98 32.90 3.09
C LYS A 28 5.72 33.21 3.92
N LEU A 29 5.45 32.45 4.95
CA LEU A 29 4.32 32.70 5.86
C LEU A 29 4.85 33.41 7.10
N ARG A 30 5.23 34.67 6.94
CA ARG A 30 5.74 35.52 8.04
C ARG A 30 4.74 35.51 9.23
N GLN A 31 5.26 35.19 10.40
CA GLN A 31 4.56 35.24 11.70
C GLN A 31 3.75 34.01 12.14
N LEU A 32 3.74 32.89 11.41
CA LEU A 32 3.09 31.67 11.89
C LEU A 32 3.97 30.88 12.88
N ARG A 33 3.39 30.42 13.97
CA ARG A 33 4.01 29.39 14.81
C ARG A 33 3.84 28.04 14.12
N SER A 34 4.93 27.43 13.73
CA SER A 34 4.90 26.17 12.96
C SER A 34 5.30 24.97 13.82
N TYR A 35 4.50 23.92 13.76
CA TYR A 35 4.76 22.66 14.45
C TYR A 35 4.96 21.56 13.43
N ARG A 36 6.03 20.79 13.57
CA ARG A 36 6.31 19.64 12.73
C ARG A 36 5.76 18.36 13.37
N CYS A 37 4.88 17.67 12.66
CA CYS A 37 4.46 16.32 13.03
C CYS A 37 5.15 15.31 12.11
N PHE A 38 5.88 14.37 12.70
CA PHE A 38 6.52 13.30 11.98
C PHE A 38 5.85 11.96 12.31
N GLY A 39 5.40 11.26 11.32
CA GLY A 39 4.97 9.90 11.46
C GLY A 39 6.05 8.93 10.99
N UNK A 40 6.59 8.31 11.64
CA UNK A 40 7.40 7.52 11.34
C UNK A 40 6.80 6.37 10.96
N CYS A 41 6.46 6.12 9.91
CA CYS A 41 6.16 4.85 9.29
C CYS A 41 7.47 4.17 8.88
N TRP A 42 8.17 3.75 9.84
CA TRP A 42 9.41 3.00 9.71
C TRP A 42 10.43 3.50 8.67
N SER A 43 10.99 4.61 8.93
CA SER A 43 12.28 5.00 8.35
C SER A 43 13.25 5.22 9.53
N GLY A 44 13.59 4.14 10.22
CA GLY A 44 14.25 4.13 11.54
C GLY A 44 15.37 5.16 11.75
N TYR A 45 16.26 5.33 10.81
CA TYR A 45 17.42 6.23 10.93
C TYR A 45 17.10 7.70 10.59
N ARG A 46 16.08 7.97 9.78
CA ARG A 46 15.78 9.34 9.32
C ARG A 46 15.02 10.18 10.35
N ALA A 47 14.30 9.55 11.23
CA ALA A 47 13.56 10.24 12.28
C ALA A 47 14.43 10.92 13.34
N UNK A 48 15.31 10.34 13.55
CA UNK A 48 16.18 10.80 14.46
C UNK A 48 16.95 11.96 14.00
N ARG A 49 17.47 11.85 12.79
CA ARG A 49 18.21 12.95 12.11
C ARG A 49 17.33 14.19 11.91
N SER A 50 16.13 14.01 11.67
CA SER A 50 15.14 15.04 11.49
C SER A 50 14.80 15.81 12.79
N UNK A 51 15.02 15.09 13.67
CA UNK A 51 14.83 15.65 14.84
C UNK A 51 15.90 16.57 15.20
N ARG A 52 17.04 16.26 15.03
CA ARG A 52 18.18 17.14 15.22
C ARG A 52 18.09 18.42 14.39
N LYS A 53 17.64 18.30 13.18
CA LYS A 53 17.45 19.47 12.28
C LYS A 53 16.31 20.39 12.72
N GLY A 54 15.31 19.87 13.42
CA GLY A 54 14.21 20.66 13.97
C GLY A 54 14.63 21.54 15.16
N TYR A 55 15.60 21.06 15.94
CA TYR A 55 16.11 21.78 17.11
C TYR A 55 16.97 23.00 16.77
N GLN A 56 17.50 23.06 15.57
CA GLN A 56 18.35 24.21 15.16
C GLN A 56 17.53 25.46 14.79
N ASN A 57 16.22 25.34 14.71
CA ASN A 57 15.35 26.46 14.35
C ASN A 57 14.45 26.79 15.56
N ARG A 58 14.79 27.85 16.28
CA ARG A 58 14.23 28.24 17.60
C ARG A 58 12.69 28.44 17.64
N ARG A 59 12.01 28.41 16.50
CA ARG A 59 10.56 28.63 16.39
C ARG A 59 9.76 27.37 16.04
N ILE A 60 10.39 26.18 16.09
CA ILE A 60 9.76 24.94 15.66
C ILE A 60 9.73 23.92 16.78
N LYS A 61 8.53 23.51 17.17
CA LYS A 61 8.32 22.40 18.09
C LYS A 61 8.08 21.12 17.28
N THR A 62 8.92 20.10 17.46
CA THR A 62 8.81 18.83 16.75
C THR A 62 8.07 17.82 17.63
N LEU A 63 6.96 17.26 17.12
CA LEU A 63 6.14 16.27 17.78
C LEU A 63 6.29 14.93 17.06
N HIS A 64 6.67 13.92 17.78
CA HIS A 64 6.90 12.59 17.23
C HIS A 64 5.79 11.59 17.54
N UNK A 65 5.26 11.00 16.69
CA UNK A 65 4.28 10.15 16.85
C UNK A 65 4.76 8.87 16.36
N ARG A 66 4.86 8.00 16.98
CA ARG A 66 5.20 6.64 16.58
C ARG A 66 3.94 5.80 16.38
N PRO A 67 3.35 5.78 15.20
CA PRO A 67 2.08 5.08 14.97
C PRO A 67 2.19 3.61 14.52
N GLN A 68 3.35 2.99 14.62
CA GLN A 68 3.68 1.72 13.96
C GLN A 68 2.72 0.56 14.28
N GLN A 69 2.46 0.31 15.56
CA GLN A 69 1.62 -0.84 15.97
C GLN A 69 0.15 -0.67 15.56
N GLY A 70 -0.39 0.53 15.68
CA GLY A 70 -1.77 0.82 15.30
C GLY A 70 -2.03 0.68 13.81
N ILE A 71 -1.02 0.96 12.97
CA ILE A 71 -1.13 0.81 11.51
C ILE A 71 -1.16 -0.68 11.15
N CYS A 72 -0.27 -1.45 11.73
CA CYS A 72 -0.24 -2.89 11.43
C CYS A 72 -1.51 -3.63 11.81
N UNK A 73 -1.83 -3.38 12.82
CA UNK A 73 -2.86 -4.11 13.30
C UNK A 73 -4.15 -3.95 12.66
N ARG A 74 -4.49 -2.80 12.44
CA ARG A 74 -5.81 -2.56 11.86
C ARG A 74 -5.80 -2.48 10.33
N ILE A 75 -4.78 -1.86 9.76
CA ILE A 75 -4.75 -1.54 8.33
C ILE A 75 -4.17 -2.68 7.50
N TYR A 76 -3.02 -3.22 7.89
CA TYR A 76 -2.39 -4.30 7.12
C TYR A 76 -3.22 -5.59 7.19
N HIS A 77 -3.81 -5.93 8.34
CA HIS A 77 -4.69 -7.10 8.45
C HIS A 77 -5.94 -6.95 7.57
N SER A 78 -6.61 -5.81 7.63
CA SER A 78 -7.77 -5.53 6.78
C SER A 78 -7.42 -5.60 5.29
N HIS A 79 -6.26 -5.06 4.93
CA HIS A 79 -5.77 -5.05 3.55
C HIS A 79 -5.38 -6.45 3.07
N SER A 80 -4.70 -7.22 3.91
CA SER A 80 -4.33 -8.62 3.62
C SER A 80 -5.57 -9.48 3.40
N LYS A 81 -6.54 -9.39 4.30
CA LYS A 81 -7.81 -10.13 4.20
C LYS A 81 -8.59 -9.81 2.92
N SER A 82 -8.61 -8.55 2.50
CA SER A 82 -9.34 -8.13 1.29
C SER A 82 -8.64 -8.54 0.00
N ARG A 83 -7.34 -8.82 0.04
CA ARG A 83 -6.50 -9.05 -1.14
C ARG A 83 -6.66 -7.92 -2.16
N CYS A 84 -6.86 -6.70 -1.69
CA CYS A 84 -7.08 -5.58 -2.60
C CYS A 84 -5.76 -5.17 -3.26
N CYS A 85 -5.69 -5.37 -4.55
CA CYS A 85 -4.56 -5.00 -5.40
C CYS A 85 -5.02 -4.00 -6.44
N LEU A 86 -4.25 -2.95 -6.63
CA LEU A 86 -4.51 -2.02 -7.72
C LEU A 86 -4.26 -2.78 -9.04
N ARG A 87 -5.33 -3.03 -9.80
CA ARG A 87 -5.29 -3.78 -11.07
C ARG A 87 -4.64 -5.16 -10.96
N GLY A 88 -4.79 -5.82 -9.82
CA GLY A 88 -4.28 -7.16 -9.61
C GLY A 88 -2.77 -7.27 -9.39
N GLN A 89 -2.04 -6.15 -9.34
CA GLN A 89 -0.58 -6.18 -9.30
C GLN A 89 0.04 -5.58 -8.04
N VAL A 90 -0.39 -4.38 -7.60
CA VAL A 90 0.22 -3.73 -6.44
C VAL A 90 -0.85 -3.33 -5.42
N PRO A 91 -0.68 -3.71 -4.16
CA PRO A 91 -1.57 -3.23 -3.11
C PRO A 91 -1.46 -1.70 -2.94
N PRO A 92 -2.58 -0.97 -2.76
CA PRO A 92 -2.58 0.49 -2.66
C PRO A 92 -2.07 0.97 -1.29
N ARG A 93 -0.80 1.09 -1.13
CA ARG A 93 -0.09 1.23 0.16
C ARG A 93 0.24 2.64 0.61
N HIS A 94 0.39 3.57 -0.32
CA HIS A 94 0.66 4.98 0.01
C HIS A 94 -0.49 5.63 0.79
N ILE A 95 -1.63 4.99 0.82
CA ILE A 95 -2.92 5.56 1.14
C ILE A 95 -3.22 5.52 2.64
N PHE A 96 -2.72 4.51 3.35
CA PHE A 96 -3.00 4.32 4.77
C PHE A 96 -2.25 5.33 5.66
N CYS A 97 -1.07 5.71 5.24
CA CYS A 97 -0.22 6.64 5.98
C CYS A 97 -0.88 8.01 6.19
N PRO A 98 -1.44 8.65 5.16
CA PRO A 98 -2.13 9.94 5.37
C PRO A 98 -3.28 9.87 6.37
N SER A 99 -4.11 8.84 6.30
CA SER A 99 -5.27 8.69 7.18
C SER A 99 -4.89 8.62 8.65
N TYR A 100 -3.91 7.79 8.99
CA TYR A 100 -3.46 7.64 10.37
C TYR A 100 -2.73 8.90 10.87
N HIS A 101 -1.90 9.49 10.01
CA HIS A 101 -1.19 10.73 10.34
C HIS A 101 -2.17 11.86 10.68
N CYS A 102 -3.24 12.01 9.90
CA CYS A 102 -4.22 13.08 10.13
C CYS A 102 -4.95 12.92 11.45
N LYS A 103 -5.33 11.70 11.84
CA LYS A 103 -5.95 11.45 13.15
C LYS A 103 -5.04 11.90 14.31
N LYS A 104 -3.77 11.54 14.26
CA LYS A 104 -2.80 11.91 15.30
C LYS A 104 -2.46 13.42 15.25
N THR A 105 -2.39 13.99 14.07
CA THR A 105 -2.15 15.43 13.87
C THR A 105 -3.31 16.25 14.45
N ARG A 106 -4.53 15.84 14.32
CA ARG A 106 -5.66 16.51 14.97
C ARG A 106 -5.50 16.66 16.48
N UNK A 107 -4.99 15.81 16.88
CA UNK A 107 -4.80 15.79 18.23
C UNK A 107 -3.82 16.76 18.66
N ASN A 108 -2.78 16.71 17.96
CA ASN A 108 -1.71 17.66 18.17
C ASN A 108 -2.14 19.11 17.85
N CYS A 109 -2.83 19.30 16.74
CA CYS A 109 -3.33 20.63 16.35
C CYS A 109 -4.24 21.23 17.43
N LYS A 110 -5.14 20.44 17.98
CA LYS A 110 -6.01 20.90 19.09
C LYS A 110 -5.19 21.28 20.33
N ALA A 111 -4.20 20.44 20.67
CA ALA A 111 -3.35 20.68 21.84
C ALA A 111 -2.51 21.95 21.70
N GLU A 112 -2.14 22.32 20.47
CA GLU A 112 -1.29 23.49 20.20
C GLU A 112 -2.10 24.72 19.73
N GLY A 113 -3.44 24.62 19.69
CA GLY A 113 -4.30 25.70 19.24
C GLY A 113 -4.07 26.10 17.79
N ALA A 114 -3.77 25.12 16.93
CA ALA A 114 -3.52 25.38 15.51
C ALA A 114 -4.83 25.58 14.75
N ASP A 115 -4.85 26.51 13.80
CA ASP A 115 -5.99 26.84 12.95
C ASP A 115 -5.85 26.38 11.51
N ALA A 116 -4.67 25.84 11.16
CA ALA A 116 -4.39 25.38 9.80
C ALA A 116 -3.47 24.16 9.79
N ILE A 117 -3.60 23.35 8.75
CA ILE A 117 -2.70 22.21 8.45
C ILE A 117 -2.05 22.47 7.11
N CYS A 118 -0.71 22.39 7.08
CA CYS A 118 0.07 22.57 5.85
C CYS A 118 0.66 21.22 5.40
N HIS A 119 0.55 20.90 4.09
CA HIS A 119 1.21 19.74 3.52
C HIS A 119 2.10 20.13 2.34
N GLY A 120 3.16 19.35 2.10
CA GLY A 120 4.11 19.58 1.02
C GLY A 120 3.92 18.66 -0.20
N CYS A 121 2.70 18.20 -0.45
CA CYS A 121 2.43 17.36 -1.61
C CYS A 121 2.44 18.21 -2.87
N THR A 122 3.00 17.65 -3.94
CA THR A 122 3.01 18.32 -5.25
C THR A 122 1.60 18.34 -5.85
N GLY A 123 1.33 19.31 -6.73
CA GLY A 123 0.04 19.42 -7.40
C GLY A 123 -0.27 18.28 -8.39
N LYS A 124 0.74 17.51 -8.76
CA LYS A 124 0.62 16.36 -9.68
C LYS A 124 0.48 15.01 -8.95
N GLY A 125 0.68 14.99 -7.62
CA GLY A 125 0.64 13.74 -6.84
C GLY A 125 -0.73 13.42 -6.27
N ASN A 126 -1.05 12.13 -6.14
CA ASN A 126 -2.30 11.66 -5.51
C ASN A 126 -2.37 12.01 -4.02
N ASP A 127 -1.24 12.12 -3.35
CA ASP A 127 -1.18 12.27 -1.90
C ASP A 127 -1.84 13.55 -1.39
N GLN A 128 -1.87 14.61 -2.21
CA GLN A 128 -2.62 15.82 -1.84
C GLN A 128 -4.10 15.51 -1.58
N VAL A 129 -4.70 14.68 -2.46
CA VAL A 129 -6.11 14.27 -2.31
C VAL A 129 -6.28 13.48 -1.01
N ARG A 130 -5.42 12.49 -0.79
CA ARG A 130 -5.48 11.59 0.37
C ARG A 130 -5.32 12.34 1.70
N PHE A 131 -4.34 13.24 1.78
CA PHE A 131 -4.13 14.06 2.98
C PHE A 131 -5.33 14.97 3.24
N GLU A 132 -5.81 15.64 2.20
CA GLU A 132 -6.92 16.60 2.38
C GLU A 132 -8.24 15.92 2.74
N LEU A 133 -8.55 14.77 2.12
CA LEU A 133 -9.74 13.99 2.51
C LEU A 133 -9.64 13.52 3.96
N ALA A 134 -8.46 13.10 4.40
CA ALA A 134 -8.24 12.70 5.79
C ALA A 134 -8.33 13.91 6.74
N ILE A 135 -7.82 15.07 6.33
CA ILE A 135 -7.97 16.31 7.11
C ILE A 135 -9.45 16.66 7.25
N LYS A 136 -10.21 16.64 6.14
CA LYS A 136 -11.66 16.91 6.15
C LYS A 136 -12.42 15.95 7.10
N ALA A 137 -12.01 14.67 7.13
CA ALA A 137 -12.63 13.67 8.00
C ALA A 137 -12.35 13.93 9.50
N TYR A 138 -11.15 14.35 9.85
CA TYR A 138 -10.75 14.50 11.25
C TYR A 138 -10.75 15.93 11.78
N ALA A 139 -10.63 16.91 10.89
CA ALA A 139 -10.50 18.31 11.27
C ALA A 139 -11.18 19.20 10.21
N PRO A 140 -12.52 19.07 10.05
CA PRO A 140 -13.25 19.72 8.95
C PRO A 140 -13.13 21.26 8.96
N ASP A 141 -12.92 21.85 10.12
CA ASP A 141 -12.85 23.31 10.27
C ASP A 141 -11.44 23.87 10.05
N MET A 142 -10.44 23.00 9.91
CA MET A 142 -9.05 23.42 9.72
C MET A 142 -8.81 23.96 8.30
N LYS A 143 -8.14 25.10 8.21
CA LYS A 143 -7.66 25.62 6.92
C LYS A 143 -6.57 24.70 6.37
N ILE A 144 -6.59 24.46 5.07
CA ILE A 144 -5.56 23.66 4.40
C ILE A 144 -4.63 24.60 3.64
N ILE A 145 -3.33 24.46 3.89
CA ILE A 145 -2.28 25.22 3.21
C ILE A 145 -1.50 24.24 2.33
N ALA A 146 -1.62 24.39 1.02
CA ALA A 146 -0.95 23.55 0.03
C ALA A 146 -0.04 24.45 -0.83
N PRO A 147 1.19 24.73 -0.39
CA PRO A 147 2.04 25.74 -1.02
C PRO A 147 2.31 25.50 -2.51
N TRP A 148 2.44 24.25 -2.94
CA TRP A 148 2.67 23.91 -4.34
C TRP A 148 1.61 24.46 -5.31
N ARG A 149 0.41 24.75 -4.83
CA ARG A 149 -0.68 25.30 -5.65
C ARG A 149 -0.56 26.80 -5.84
N THR A 150 0.17 27.46 -4.96
CA THR A 150 0.23 28.93 -4.88
C THR A 150 1.62 29.51 -5.06
N TRP A 151 2.65 28.67 -4.97
CA TRP A 151 4.04 29.11 -5.14
C TRP A 151 4.37 29.29 -6.64
N GLU A 152 5.36 30.15 -6.89
CA GLU A 152 5.92 30.39 -8.21
C GLU A 152 6.77 29.23 -8.74
N PHE A 153 7.16 28.28 -7.89
CA PHE A 153 7.93 27.08 -8.30
C PHE A 153 7.08 26.19 -9.19
N LYS A 154 7.61 25.84 -10.36
CA LYS A 154 6.95 24.98 -11.33
C LYS A 154 7.68 23.64 -11.49
N SER A 155 8.95 23.60 -11.10
CA SER A 155 9.82 22.46 -11.31
C SER A 155 10.63 22.12 -10.04
N ARG A 156 11.26 20.97 -10.09
CA ARG A 156 12.19 20.51 -9.06
C ARG A 156 13.48 21.35 -9.08
N GLU A 157 13.85 21.82 -10.27
CA GLU A 157 15.00 22.70 -10.47
C GLU A 157 14.80 24.03 -9.74
N ASP A 158 13.61 24.63 -9.83
CA ASP A 158 13.29 25.87 -9.10
C ASP A 158 13.47 25.68 -7.59
N GLU A 159 13.07 24.49 -7.07
CA GLU A 159 13.24 24.17 -5.65
C GLU A 159 14.71 24.04 -5.26
N ILE A 160 15.52 23.42 -6.13
CA ILE A 160 16.97 23.25 -5.89
C ILE A 160 17.64 24.61 -5.86
N GLU A 161 17.38 25.46 -6.86
CA GLU A 161 17.92 26.83 -6.93
C GLU A 161 17.52 27.65 -5.70
N TYR A 162 16.26 27.58 -5.31
CA TYR A 162 15.79 28.27 -4.10
C TYR A 162 16.54 27.77 -2.86
N ALA A 163 16.72 26.45 -2.75
CA ALA A 163 17.41 25.87 -1.62
C ALA A 163 18.88 26.29 -1.55
N GLU A 164 19.55 26.32 -2.69
CA GLU A 164 20.94 26.79 -2.80
C GLU A 164 21.04 28.27 -2.43
N LYS A 165 20.21 29.10 -3.02
CA LYS A 165 20.13 30.55 -2.75
C LYS A 165 19.89 30.87 -1.26
N HIS A 166 19.19 29.99 -0.55
CA HIS A 166 18.85 30.21 0.87
C HIS A 166 19.64 29.31 1.83
N ASN A 167 20.71 28.66 1.35
CA ASN A 167 21.57 27.78 2.14
C ASN A 167 20.77 26.72 2.89
N ILE A 168 19.76 26.11 2.22
CA ILE A 168 18.98 25.01 2.76
C ILE A 168 19.73 23.72 2.43
N PRO A 169 20.21 22.96 3.44
CA PRO A 169 21.03 21.78 3.14
C PRO A 169 20.21 20.69 2.44
N LEU A 170 20.57 20.37 1.21
CA LEU A 170 20.00 19.30 0.42
C LEU A 170 21.04 18.20 0.20
N LYS A 171 20.61 16.97 0.25
CA LYS A 171 21.40 15.82 -0.18
C LYS A 171 20.81 15.34 -1.50
N ILE A 172 21.17 15.99 -2.57
CA ILE A 172 20.69 15.66 -3.90
C ILE A 172 21.88 15.34 -4.80
N ASN A 173 21.83 14.19 -5.44
CA ASN A 173 22.64 13.89 -6.61
C ASN A 173 21.69 13.98 -7.81
N ARG A 174 21.93 14.93 -8.71
CA ARG A 174 21.04 15.20 -9.85
C ARG A 174 20.90 13.99 -10.79
N GLU A 175 21.93 13.15 -10.87
CA GLU A 175 22.00 12.05 -11.84
C GLU A 175 21.29 10.75 -11.40
N THR A 176 21.14 10.54 -10.09
CA THR A 176 20.64 9.26 -9.57
C THR A 176 19.42 9.43 -8.68
N ASN A 177 18.72 10.55 -8.81
CA ASN A 177 17.73 10.96 -7.82
C ASN A 177 16.30 10.59 -8.22
N TYR A 178 16.03 9.28 -8.30
CA TYR A 178 14.64 8.79 -8.42
C TYR A 178 13.82 9.30 -7.24
N SER A 179 12.55 9.61 -7.48
CA SER A 179 11.61 9.87 -6.41
C SER A 179 11.29 8.54 -5.72
N LYS A 180 11.72 8.38 -4.49
CA LYS A 180 11.58 7.13 -3.74
C LYS A 180 10.75 7.32 -2.49
N ASP A 181 9.69 6.52 -2.34
CA ASP A 181 8.88 6.48 -1.13
C ASP A 181 8.94 5.11 -0.49
N LYS A 182 9.55 5.05 0.70
CA LYS A 182 9.79 3.82 1.44
C LYS A 182 8.95 3.76 2.71
N ASN A 183 8.27 2.64 2.90
CA ASN A 183 7.59 2.33 4.16
C ASN A 183 7.80 0.86 4.51
N LEU A 184 7.09 0.35 5.52
CA LEU A 184 7.21 -1.04 5.95
C LEU A 184 6.80 -2.03 4.86
N TRP A 185 5.82 -1.67 4.04
CA TRP A 185 5.20 -2.56 3.05
C TRP A 185 5.93 -2.55 1.72
N HIS A 186 6.43 -1.39 1.28
CA HIS A 186 7.00 -1.26 -0.06
C HIS A 186 7.97 -0.10 -0.21
N LEU A 187 8.64 -0.08 -1.35
CA LEU A 187 9.43 1.05 -1.86
C LEU A 187 9.01 1.33 -3.31
N SER A 188 8.76 2.59 -3.65
CA SER A 188 8.51 3.00 -5.03
C SER A 188 9.69 3.77 -5.60
N HIS A 189 9.88 3.65 -6.92
CA HIS A 189 10.86 4.40 -7.72
C HIS A 189 10.11 5.09 -8.85
N GLU A 190 10.22 6.41 -8.96
CA GLU A 190 9.55 7.20 -10.00
C GLU A 190 10.51 8.28 -10.55
N GLY A 191 10.26 8.70 -11.78
CA GLY A 191 11.01 9.80 -12.41
C GLY A 191 12.21 9.35 -13.22
N LEU A 192 12.97 10.30 -13.73
CA LEU A 192 14.15 10.11 -14.60
C LEU A 192 13.80 9.27 -15.83
N ASP A 193 14.60 8.24 -16.13
CA ASP A 193 14.42 7.34 -17.27
C ASP A 193 13.09 6.57 -17.24
N LEU A 194 12.51 6.37 -16.04
CA LEU A 194 11.20 5.71 -15.90
C LEU A 194 10.04 6.53 -16.46
N GLU A 195 10.23 7.84 -16.68
CA GLU A 195 9.18 8.68 -17.26
C GLU A 195 8.86 8.30 -18.71
N ASN A 196 9.81 7.66 -19.41
CA ASN A 196 9.55 7.09 -20.72
C ASN A 196 9.24 5.60 -20.59
N PRO A 197 8.00 5.16 -20.87
CA PRO A 197 7.63 3.76 -20.70
C PRO A 197 8.32 2.81 -21.69
N ALA A 198 9.00 3.31 -22.71
CA ALA A 198 9.81 2.49 -23.63
C ALA A 198 11.14 2.07 -23.00
N ASN A 199 11.58 2.72 -21.94
CA ASN A 199 12.87 2.40 -21.30
C ASN A 199 12.70 1.20 -20.34
N GLU A 200 13.62 0.25 -20.42
CA GLU A 200 13.73 -0.81 -19.43
C GLU A 200 14.27 -0.23 -18.12
N PRO A 201 13.63 -0.52 -16.97
CA PRO A 201 14.20 -0.08 -15.69
C PRO A 201 15.55 -0.74 -15.40
N MET A 202 16.41 -0.01 -14.75
CA MET A 202 17.79 -0.47 -14.49
C MET A 202 17.88 -1.45 -13.31
N TYR A 203 17.14 -2.57 -13.37
CA TYR A 203 17.00 -3.52 -12.27
C TYR A 203 18.33 -4.02 -11.70
N ASN A 204 19.35 -4.17 -12.54
CA ASN A 204 20.66 -4.71 -12.17
C ASN A 204 21.67 -3.64 -11.78
N LYS A 205 21.31 -2.35 -11.90
CA LYS A 205 22.20 -1.25 -11.52
C LYS A 205 22.30 -1.16 -10.00
N GLU A 206 23.52 -1.10 -9.50
CA GLU A 206 23.79 -0.98 -8.06
C GLU A 206 23.03 0.22 -7.45
N GLY A 207 22.27 -0.02 -6.39
CA GLY A 207 21.49 1.01 -5.68
C GLY A 207 20.17 1.38 -6.33
N PHE A 208 19.78 0.77 -7.46
CA PHE A 208 18.44 0.94 -7.99
C PHE A 208 17.43 0.26 -7.08
N LEU A 209 17.52 -1.08 -6.93
CA LEU A 209 16.70 -1.82 -5.96
C LEU A 209 17.30 -1.65 -4.55
N GLU A 210 16.47 -1.54 -3.53
CA GLU A 210 16.89 -1.34 -2.12
C GLU A 210 16.29 -2.35 -1.15
N LEU A 211 15.21 -3.04 -1.53
CA LEU A 211 14.60 -4.07 -0.68
C LEU A 211 15.03 -5.47 -1.11
N GLY A 212 15.53 -5.61 -2.32
CA GLY A 212 15.93 -6.90 -2.83
C GLY A 212 16.90 -6.82 -3.99
N VAL A 213 16.96 -7.89 -4.75
CA VAL A 213 17.80 -8.04 -5.95
C VAL A 213 16.89 -8.39 -7.13
N SER A 214 17.39 -8.23 -8.36
CA SER A 214 16.65 -8.69 -9.54
C SER A 214 16.56 -10.22 -9.57
N PRO A 215 15.60 -10.80 -10.28
CA PRO A 215 15.56 -12.26 -10.45
C PRO A 215 16.85 -12.88 -10.97
N GLU A 216 17.56 -12.16 -11.85
CA GLU A 216 18.85 -12.60 -12.39
C GLU A 216 19.92 -12.73 -11.31
N GLN A 217 19.94 -11.81 -10.34
CA GLN A 217 20.90 -11.78 -9.24
C GLN A 217 20.51 -12.66 -8.06
N ALA A 218 19.28 -13.18 -8.04
CA ALA A 218 18.79 -14.04 -6.95
C ALA A 218 19.47 -15.41 -6.98
N PRO A 219 19.59 -16.09 -5.82
CA PRO A 219 20.27 -17.40 -5.74
C PRO A 219 19.68 -18.48 -6.64
N ASP A 220 20.52 -19.40 -7.09
CA ASP A 220 20.11 -20.59 -7.86
C ASP A 220 19.61 -21.74 -6.95
N LYS A 221 19.33 -21.43 -5.69
CA LYS A 221 18.76 -22.39 -4.74
C LYS A 221 17.42 -21.86 -4.25
N ALA A 222 16.36 -22.65 -4.42
CA ALA A 222 15.03 -22.29 -3.95
C ALA A 222 14.97 -22.20 -2.42
N GLU A 223 14.19 -21.26 -1.93
CA GLU A 223 13.92 -21.10 -0.50
C GLU A 223 12.43 -21.33 -0.22
N TYR A 224 12.13 -22.04 0.88
CA TYR A 224 10.76 -22.34 1.26
C TYR A 224 10.34 -21.48 2.44
N VAL A 225 9.08 -21.05 2.44
CA VAL A 225 8.45 -20.37 3.58
C VAL A 225 7.10 -21.02 3.86
N THR A 226 6.76 -21.16 5.12
CA THR A 226 5.44 -21.62 5.56
C THR A 226 4.80 -20.50 6.37
N LEU A 227 3.58 -20.14 6.01
CA LEU A 227 2.77 -19.12 6.70
C LEU A 227 1.54 -19.78 7.30
N THR A 228 1.33 -19.58 8.61
CA THR A 228 0.09 -19.99 9.29
C THR A 228 -0.85 -18.79 9.38
N PHE A 229 -2.10 -19.02 9.01
CA PHE A 229 -3.17 -18.03 9.12
C PHE A 229 -4.23 -18.48 10.12
N GLU A 230 -4.78 -17.52 10.85
CA GLU A 230 -5.96 -17.72 11.72
C GLU A 230 -7.01 -16.65 11.36
N LYS A 231 -8.15 -17.07 10.85
CA LYS A 231 -9.23 -16.17 10.41
C LYS A 231 -8.71 -15.09 9.44
N GLY A 232 -7.90 -15.51 8.46
CA GLY A 232 -7.33 -14.63 7.44
C GLY A 232 -6.16 -13.75 7.91
N VAL A 233 -5.73 -13.89 9.18
CA VAL A 233 -4.62 -13.11 9.75
C VAL A 233 -3.38 -14.00 9.84
N PRO A 234 -2.24 -13.61 9.27
CA PRO A 234 -1.01 -14.40 9.41
C PRO A 234 -0.47 -14.30 10.84
N THR A 235 -0.24 -15.44 11.49
CA THR A 235 0.17 -15.53 12.91
C THR A 235 1.54 -16.17 13.12
N LYS A 236 2.00 -17.03 12.17
CA LYS A 236 3.30 -17.69 12.30
C LYS A 236 4.06 -17.65 10.98
N LEU A 237 5.40 -17.70 11.10
CA LEU A 237 6.34 -17.86 9.98
C LEU A 237 7.22 -19.07 10.29
N ASN A 238 7.19 -20.08 9.41
CA ASN A 238 7.97 -21.32 9.56
C ASN A 238 7.73 -22.00 10.91
N GLY A 239 6.48 -21.99 11.39
CA GLY A 239 6.07 -22.61 12.65
C GLY A 239 6.20 -21.72 13.89
N GLU A 240 6.96 -20.63 13.80
CA GLU A 240 7.21 -19.75 14.94
C GLU A 240 6.23 -18.56 14.95
N ALA A 241 5.61 -18.31 16.09
CA ALA A 241 4.71 -17.16 16.29
C ALA A 241 5.49 -15.86 16.11
N ILE A 242 4.89 -14.90 15.41
CA ILE A 242 5.59 -13.67 15.04
C ILE A 242 4.63 -12.47 15.05
N ASP A 243 5.10 -11.34 15.53
CA ASP A 243 4.36 -10.07 15.48
C ASP A 243 4.22 -9.60 14.01
N SER A 244 3.10 -8.98 13.68
CA SER A 244 2.79 -8.55 12.31
C SER A 244 3.84 -7.60 11.69
N VAL A 245 4.46 -6.74 12.48
CA VAL A 245 5.52 -5.84 11.99
C VAL A 245 6.78 -6.63 11.65
N GLU A 246 7.17 -7.53 12.54
CA GLU A 246 8.36 -8.38 12.33
C GLU A 246 8.13 -9.37 11.18
N LEU A 247 6.92 -9.91 11.07
CA LEU A 247 6.55 -10.79 9.94
C LEU A 247 6.82 -10.08 8.59
N ILE A 248 6.30 -8.85 8.43
CA ILE A 248 6.49 -8.10 7.19
C ILE A 248 7.98 -7.83 6.94
N LYS A 249 8.75 -7.49 7.98
CA LYS A 249 10.20 -7.26 7.86
C LYS A 249 10.92 -8.53 7.40
N GLU A 250 10.62 -9.66 8.03
CA GLU A 250 11.27 -10.93 7.69
C GLU A 250 10.89 -11.37 6.28
N LEU A 251 9.61 -11.25 5.91
CA LEU A 251 9.17 -11.57 4.55
C LEU A 251 9.78 -10.63 3.51
N ASN A 252 10.00 -9.35 3.85
CA ASN A 252 10.72 -8.42 2.96
C ASN A 252 12.16 -8.89 2.74
N LYS A 253 12.85 -9.35 3.79
CA LYS A 253 14.21 -9.89 3.66
C LYS A 253 14.23 -11.16 2.80
N ILE A 254 13.33 -12.09 3.11
CA ILE A 254 13.23 -13.38 2.41
C ILE A 254 12.88 -13.17 0.93
N GLY A 255 11.80 -12.42 0.66
CA GLY A 255 11.36 -12.17 -0.71
C GLY A 255 12.39 -11.36 -1.50
N GLY A 256 12.96 -10.34 -0.86
CA GLY A 256 13.96 -9.47 -1.50
C GLY A 256 15.19 -10.23 -1.98
N ARG A 257 15.77 -11.10 -1.14
CA ARG A 257 16.94 -11.89 -1.55
C ARG A 257 16.63 -12.94 -2.62
N ASN A 258 15.35 -13.28 -2.80
CA ASN A 258 14.89 -14.21 -3.83
C ASN A 258 14.35 -13.51 -5.09
N GLY A 259 14.50 -12.18 -5.18
CA GLY A 259 14.07 -11.39 -6.34
C GLY A 259 12.56 -11.21 -6.44
N VAL A 260 11.81 -11.52 -5.38
CA VAL A 260 10.34 -11.51 -5.37
C VAL A 260 9.80 -10.09 -5.16
N GLY A 261 8.71 -9.75 -5.85
CA GLY A 261 7.90 -8.58 -5.55
C GLY A 261 8.33 -7.29 -6.25
N ILE A 262 8.99 -7.41 -7.38
CA ILE A 262 9.32 -6.28 -8.26
C ILE A 262 8.17 -6.14 -9.28
N THR A 263 7.63 -4.94 -9.43
CA THR A 263 6.53 -4.69 -10.37
C THR A 263 6.67 -3.31 -11.01
N ASP A 264 6.56 -3.25 -12.32
CA ASP A 264 6.57 -2.01 -13.12
C ASP A 264 5.13 -1.71 -13.54
N ILE A 265 4.61 -0.54 -13.17
CA ILE A 265 3.20 -0.20 -13.39
C ILE A 265 3.05 1.20 -13.96
N VAL A 266 2.18 1.32 -14.97
CA VAL A 266 1.64 2.59 -15.41
C VAL A 266 0.27 2.77 -14.75
N GLU A 267 0.19 3.63 -13.73
CA GLU A 267 -1.04 3.91 -12.98
C GLU A 267 -1.80 5.10 -13.57
N ASN A 268 -3.08 5.23 -13.25
CA ASN A 268 -3.88 6.43 -13.52
C ASN A 268 -4.02 7.22 -12.21
N ARG A 269 -3.41 8.38 -12.15
CA ARG A 269 -3.52 9.25 -10.97
C ARG A 269 -4.91 9.86 -10.85
N LEU A 270 -5.34 10.13 -9.63
CA LEU A 270 -6.62 10.81 -9.34
C LEU A 270 -6.74 12.15 -10.05
N VAL A 271 -5.62 12.81 -10.26
CA VAL A 271 -5.55 14.10 -10.94
C VAL A 271 -5.55 13.98 -12.47
N GLY A 272 -5.82 12.79 -13.00
CA GLY A 272 -6.16 12.56 -14.41
C GLY A 272 -5.00 12.13 -15.32
N MET A 273 -3.76 12.13 -14.85
CA MET A 273 -2.61 11.76 -15.69
C MET A 273 -2.15 10.33 -15.42
N LYS A 274 -1.49 9.73 -16.41
CA LYS A 274 -0.78 8.48 -16.23
C LYS A 274 0.59 8.77 -15.61
N ALA A 275 1.08 7.83 -14.78
CA ALA A 275 2.41 7.90 -14.20
C ALA A 275 2.97 6.50 -14.06
N ARG A 276 4.27 6.34 -14.33
CA ARG A 276 4.94 5.05 -14.23
C ARG A 276 5.80 5.00 -12.96
N GLY A 277 5.78 3.85 -12.30
CA GLY A 277 6.66 3.58 -11.18
C GLY A 277 7.05 2.13 -11.09
N VAL A 278 8.26 1.87 -10.61
CA VAL A 278 8.72 0.53 -10.24
C VAL A 278 8.54 0.39 -8.73
N TYR A 279 7.99 -0.73 -8.31
CA TYR A 279 7.65 -1.00 -6.91
C TYR A 279 8.35 -2.26 -6.44
N GLU A 280 8.96 -2.18 -5.26
CA GLU A 280 9.52 -3.35 -4.55
C GLU A 280 8.58 -3.67 -3.38
N THR A 281 8.02 -4.88 -3.38
CA THR A 281 7.02 -5.31 -2.40
C THR A 281 7.23 -6.76 -2.00
N PRO A 282 8.41 -7.17 -1.59
CA PRO A 282 8.69 -8.61 -1.44
C PRO A 282 7.73 -9.30 -0.47
N GLY A 283 7.61 -8.81 0.76
CA GLY A 283 6.78 -9.45 1.79
C GLY A 283 5.29 -9.41 1.49
N GLY A 284 4.81 -8.29 0.94
CA GLY A 284 3.42 -8.17 0.57
C GLY A 284 3.01 -9.14 -0.52
N THR A 285 3.88 -9.36 -1.49
CA THR A 285 3.64 -10.31 -2.60
C THR A 285 3.54 -11.75 -2.07
N ILE A 286 4.46 -12.13 -1.16
CA ILE A 286 4.42 -13.46 -0.52
C ILE A 286 3.11 -13.63 0.29
N LEU A 287 2.74 -12.62 1.09
CA LEU A 287 1.51 -12.68 1.89
C LEU A 287 0.25 -12.84 1.03
N TYR A 288 0.18 -12.11 -0.08
CA TYR A 288 -0.97 -12.21 -0.97
C TYR A 288 -1.05 -13.57 -1.66
N ALA A 289 0.07 -14.10 -2.11
CA ALA A 289 0.11 -15.43 -2.74
C ALA A 289 -0.36 -16.50 -1.73
N ALA A 290 0.18 -16.49 -0.52
CA ALA A 290 -0.20 -17.46 0.51
C ALA A 290 -1.68 -17.34 0.88
N HIS A 291 -2.16 -16.12 1.12
CA HIS A 291 -3.56 -15.90 1.51
C HIS A 291 -4.52 -16.35 0.39
N ALA A 292 -4.18 -16.05 -0.86
CA ALA A 292 -4.98 -16.48 -2.02
C ALA A 292 -5.11 -18.01 -2.07
N LYS A 293 -3.98 -18.69 -1.86
CA LYS A 293 -3.95 -20.17 -1.92
C LYS A 293 -4.81 -20.79 -0.80
N LEU A 294 -4.81 -20.19 0.39
CA LEU A 294 -5.64 -20.66 1.49
C LEU A 294 -7.14 -20.42 1.22
N GLU A 295 -7.49 -19.26 0.66
CA GLU A 295 -8.88 -18.96 0.29
C GLU A 295 -9.44 -19.93 -0.76
N GLU A 296 -8.59 -20.39 -1.68
CA GLU A 296 -9.01 -21.35 -2.72
C GLU A 296 -9.58 -22.64 -2.14
N ILE A 297 -9.06 -23.10 -1.01
CA ILE A 297 -9.55 -24.34 -0.39
C ILE A 297 -10.60 -24.11 0.72
N CYS A 298 -10.72 -22.89 1.24
CA CYS A 298 -11.63 -22.59 2.36
C CYS A 298 -12.95 -21.94 1.94
N LEU A 299 -13.00 -21.32 0.75
CA LEU A 299 -14.18 -20.59 0.31
C LEU A 299 -14.86 -21.30 -0.86
N ASP A 300 -16.19 -21.29 -0.86
CA ASP A 300 -16.98 -21.76 -1.99
C ASP A 300 -16.79 -20.83 -3.20
N LYS A 301 -17.11 -21.35 -4.39
CA LYS A 301 -16.91 -20.65 -5.66
C LYS A 301 -17.54 -19.25 -5.68
N ASP A 302 -18.79 -19.13 -5.25
CA ASP A 302 -19.54 -17.88 -5.38
C ASP A 302 -18.98 -16.80 -4.42
N THR A 303 -18.66 -17.20 -3.18
CA THR A 303 -18.02 -16.33 -2.20
C THR A 303 -16.66 -15.86 -2.69
N LEU A 304 -15.82 -16.78 -3.18
CA LEU A 304 -14.47 -16.44 -3.67
C LEU A 304 -14.53 -15.46 -4.83
N HIS A 305 -15.38 -15.73 -5.84
CA HIS A 305 -15.50 -14.86 -7.02
C HIS A 305 -16.08 -13.49 -6.67
N TYR A 306 -17.10 -13.45 -5.81
CA TYR A 306 -17.69 -12.17 -5.41
C TYR A 306 -16.69 -11.34 -4.60
N LYS A 307 -15.93 -11.99 -3.71
CA LYS A 307 -14.88 -11.34 -2.92
C LYS A 307 -13.82 -10.67 -3.81
N GLN A 308 -13.48 -11.27 -4.97
CA GLN A 308 -12.55 -10.65 -5.92
C GLN A 308 -13.07 -9.30 -6.43
N ASN A 309 -14.38 -9.21 -6.71
CA ASN A 309 -15.00 -7.95 -7.13
C ASN A 309 -15.00 -6.93 -5.97
N VAL A 310 -15.31 -7.38 -4.76
CA VAL A 310 -15.25 -6.55 -3.55
C VAL A 310 -13.82 -6.03 -3.32
N ALA A 311 -12.81 -6.87 -3.54
CA ALA A 311 -11.40 -6.48 -3.39
C ALA A 311 -11.01 -5.34 -4.34
N ASN A 312 -11.49 -5.38 -5.59
CA ASN A 312 -11.26 -4.30 -6.56
C ASN A 312 -11.92 -3.00 -6.11
N ALA A 313 -13.19 -3.06 -5.72
CA ALA A 313 -13.91 -1.87 -5.23
C ALA A 313 -13.24 -1.30 -3.96
N PHE A 314 -12.81 -2.18 -3.05
CA PHE A 314 -12.08 -1.78 -1.85
C PHE A 314 -10.75 -1.09 -2.21
N ALA A 315 -10.01 -1.65 -3.17
CA ALA A 315 -8.74 -1.07 -3.63
C ALA A 315 -8.93 0.35 -4.17
N GLU A 316 -9.98 0.57 -4.96
CA GLU A 316 -10.30 1.91 -5.49
C GLU A 316 -10.61 2.91 -4.36
N LEU A 317 -11.45 2.52 -3.41
CA LEU A 317 -11.76 3.40 -2.26
C LEU A 317 -10.50 3.78 -1.48
N VAL A 318 -9.62 2.81 -1.27
CA VAL A 318 -8.35 3.04 -0.57
C VAL A 318 -7.45 3.95 -1.42
N TYR A 319 -7.32 3.66 -2.71
CA TYR A 319 -6.50 4.45 -3.66
C TYR A 319 -6.95 5.92 -3.71
N ASP A 320 -8.28 6.14 -3.73
CA ASP A 320 -8.90 7.46 -3.77
C ASP A 320 -8.81 8.23 -2.44
N GLY A 321 -8.37 7.60 -1.38
CA GLY A 321 -8.35 8.23 -0.05
C GLY A 321 -9.72 8.24 0.64
N LYS A 322 -10.67 7.43 0.16
CA LYS A 322 -12.04 7.34 0.69
C LYS A 322 -12.16 6.37 1.87
N TRP A 323 -11.15 6.36 2.74
CA TRP A 323 -11.07 5.46 3.91
C TRP A 323 -12.25 5.63 4.88
N TYR A 324 -12.84 6.83 4.96
CA TYR A 324 -13.85 7.20 5.95
C TYR A 324 -15.28 7.15 5.39
N THR A 325 -15.51 6.36 4.35
CA THR A 325 -16.84 6.26 3.73
C THR A 325 -17.60 5.03 4.24
N PRO A 326 -18.96 5.10 4.32
CA PRO A 326 -19.77 3.93 4.70
C PRO A 326 -19.53 2.72 3.78
N LEU A 327 -19.31 2.96 2.49
CA LEU A 327 -19.04 1.85 1.55
C LEU A 327 -17.76 1.11 1.94
N ARG A 328 -16.67 1.82 2.28
CA ARG A 328 -15.45 1.13 2.73
C ARG A 328 -15.72 0.30 4.00
N GLU A 329 -16.51 0.83 4.92
CA GLU A 329 -16.86 0.11 6.16
C GLU A 329 -17.67 -1.16 5.87
N ALA A 330 -18.67 -1.05 4.98
CA ALA A 330 -19.49 -2.19 4.57
C ALA A 330 -18.66 -3.28 3.88
N LEU A 331 -17.76 -2.87 2.95
CA LEU A 331 -16.88 -3.83 2.28
C LEU A 331 -15.90 -4.49 3.25
N SER A 332 -15.42 -3.76 4.27
CA SER A 332 -14.57 -4.34 5.33
C SER A 332 -15.32 -5.42 6.10
N ALA A 333 -16.56 -5.12 6.49
CA ALA A 333 -17.41 -6.08 7.24
C ALA A 333 -17.68 -7.35 6.41
N PHE A 334 -17.96 -7.18 5.11
CA PHE A 334 -18.11 -8.31 4.19
C PHE A 334 -16.85 -9.17 4.16
N VAL A 335 -15.69 -8.53 3.94
CA VAL A 335 -14.41 -9.25 3.88
C VAL A 335 -14.14 -9.98 5.21
N ASP A 336 -14.31 -9.31 6.35
CA ASP A 336 -14.07 -9.93 7.66
C ASP A 336 -14.96 -11.17 7.88
N SER A 337 -16.24 -11.09 7.45
CA SER A 337 -17.18 -12.22 7.51
C SER A 337 -16.68 -13.43 6.70
N THR A 338 -16.13 -13.20 5.51
CA THR A 338 -15.64 -14.30 4.66
C THR A 338 -14.40 -14.98 5.23
N GLN A 339 -13.72 -14.35 6.19
CA GLN A 339 -12.44 -14.86 6.71
C GLN A 339 -12.58 -15.77 7.94
N GLU A 340 -13.78 -15.96 8.45
CA GLU A 340 -13.98 -16.68 9.71
C GLU A 340 -13.36 -18.09 9.71
N TYR A 341 -13.39 -18.76 8.56
CA TYR A 341 -12.87 -20.12 8.40
C TYR A 341 -11.60 -20.18 7.55
N VAL A 342 -11.03 -19.05 7.16
CA VAL A 342 -9.77 -19.00 6.39
C VAL A 342 -8.59 -19.15 7.37
N THR A 343 -8.36 -20.41 7.78
CA THR A 343 -7.37 -20.78 8.81
C THR A 343 -6.60 -22.01 8.32
N GLY A 344 -5.28 -21.96 8.40
CA GLY A 344 -4.46 -23.08 7.95
C GLY A 344 -3.02 -22.67 7.65
N ASP A 345 -2.28 -23.61 7.07
CA ASP A 345 -0.88 -23.44 6.71
C ASP A 345 -0.70 -23.43 5.19
N VAL A 346 0.11 -22.49 4.71
CA VAL A 346 0.48 -22.42 3.29
C VAL A 346 1.99 -22.44 3.17
N LYS A 347 2.50 -23.39 2.40
CA LYS A 347 3.93 -23.52 2.08
C LYS A 347 4.16 -23.00 0.66
N LEU A 348 5.12 -22.10 0.51
CA LEU A 348 5.50 -21.53 -0.78
C LEU A 348 6.98 -21.77 -1.04
N LYS A 349 7.32 -21.97 -2.31
CA LYS A 349 8.70 -22.10 -2.81
C LYS A 349 9.04 -20.81 -3.56
N LEU A 350 10.09 -20.13 -3.14
CA LEU A 350 10.57 -18.88 -3.75
C LEU A 350 11.80 -19.19 -4.60
N TYR A 351 11.79 -18.76 -5.85
CA TYR A 351 12.90 -19.04 -6.77
C TYR A 351 12.95 -18.01 -7.90
N LYS A 352 14.04 -17.26 -7.98
CA LYS A 352 14.30 -16.33 -9.11
C LYS A 352 13.10 -15.43 -9.40
N GLY A 353 12.59 -14.75 -8.38
CA GLY A 353 11.45 -13.81 -8.50
C GLY A 353 10.08 -14.46 -8.52
N ASN A 354 10.00 -15.78 -8.65
CA ASN A 354 8.74 -16.51 -8.70
C ASN A 354 8.32 -17.00 -7.32
N ILE A 355 7.00 -17.08 -7.12
CA ILE A 355 6.38 -17.74 -5.99
C ILE A 355 5.63 -18.96 -6.55
N ILE A 356 6.00 -20.13 -6.08
CA ILE A 356 5.49 -21.42 -6.55
C ILE A 356 4.79 -22.09 -5.37
N ASP A 357 3.57 -22.56 -5.57
CA ASP A 357 2.81 -23.26 -4.55
C ASP A 357 3.52 -24.58 -4.18
N ALA A 358 3.62 -24.86 -2.87
CA ALA A 358 4.32 -26.04 -2.36
C ALA A 358 3.48 -26.80 -1.32
N GLY A 359 2.20 -26.44 -1.19
CA GLY A 359 1.24 -27.12 -0.33
C GLY A 359 0.40 -26.18 0.50
N VAL A 360 -0.83 -26.60 0.77
CA VAL A 360 -1.76 -25.86 1.59
C VAL A 360 -2.61 -26.84 2.41
N THR A 361 -2.86 -26.54 3.68
CA THR A 361 -3.72 -27.36 4.55
C THR A 361 -4.62 -26.46 5.37
N SER A 362 -5.84 -26.92 5.64
CA SER A 362 -6.80 -26.21 6.48
C SER A 362 -7.74 -27.22 7.16
N PRO A 363 -8.07 -27.03 8.45
CA PRO A 363 -9.14 -27.83 9.08
C PRO A 363 -10.53 -27.46 8.55
N TYR A 364 -10.65 -26.40 7.78
CA TYR A 364 -11.90 -25.93 7.17
C TYR A 364 -11.89 -26.05 5.66
N SER A 365 -11.04 -26.93 5.11
CA SER A 365 -10.95 -27.16 3.67
C SER A 365 -12.28 -27.67 3.12
N LEU A 366 -12.73 -27.08 2.01
CA LEU A 366 -13.82 -27.61 1.19
C LEU A 366 -13.31 -28.57 0.13
N TYR A 367 -11.98 -28.67 -0.04
CA TYR A 367 -11.37 -29.70 -0.89
C TYR A 367 -11.35 -31.01 -0.11
N ASP A 368 -12.06 -31.99 -0.63
CA ASP A 368 -12.19 -33.32 -0.05
C ASP A 368 -11.52 -34.31 -1.01
N GLU A 369 -10.48 -34.99 -0.52
CA GLU A 369 -9.68 -35.90 -1.36
C GLU A 369 -10.49 -37.12 -1.83
N GLU A 370 -11.44 -37.58 -1.01
CA GLU A 370 -12.29 -38.74 -1.37
C GLU A 370 -13.25 -38.40 -2.51
N ILE A 371 -13.79 -37.17 -2.52
CA ILE A 371 -14.69 -36.68 -3.57
C ILE A 371 -13.91 -36.29 -4.82
N ALA A 372 -12.71 -35.70 -4.66
CA ALA A 372 -11.92 -35.14 -5.74
C ALA A 372 -11.05 -36.17 -6.49
N THR A 373 -11.04 -37.42 -6.05
CA THR A 373 -10.20 -38.47 -6.63
C THR A 373 -10.63 -38.83 -8.06
N PHE A 374 -9.68 -39.25 -8.87
CA PHE A 374 -9.92 -39.87 -10.18
C PHE A 374 -10.05 -41.41 -10.08
N ASP A 375 -9.81 -41.96 -8.90
CA ASP A 375 -10.02 -43.38 -8.64
C ASP A 375 -11.49 -43.65 -8.33
N GLU A 376 -11.86 -44.93 -8.19
CA GLU A 376 -13.21 -45.34 -7.84
C GLU A 376 -13.53 -44.80 -6.42
N ASP A 377 -14.67 -44.12 -6.29
CA ASP A 377 -15.17 -43.63 -5.01
C ASP A 377 -16.60 -44.12 -4.75
N GLN A 378 -17.06 -44.00 -3.51
CA GLN A 378 -18.43 -44.38 -3.12
C GLN A 378 -19.22 -43.17 -2.57
N VAL A 379 -18.66 -41.99 -2.71
CA VAL A 379 -19.24 -40.77 -2.11
C VAL A 379 -20.04 -39.96 -3.15
N TYR A 380 -19.64 -40.01 -4.42
CA TYR A 380 -20.19 -39.19 -5.50
C TYR A 380 -20.91 -40.07 -6.54
N ASP A 381 -22.22 -39.87 -6.71
CA ASP A 381 -22.95 -40.55 -7.78
C ASP A 381 -22.90 -39.74 -9.06
N GLN A 382 -22.11 -40.22 -10.02
CA GLN A 382 -21.92 -39.57 -11.32
C GLN A 382 -23.24 -39.43 -12.12
N ASN A 383 -24.26 -40.22 -11.82
CA ASN A 383 -25.58 -40.16 -12.50
C ASN A 383 -26.33 -38.85 -12.17
N ASP A 384 -26.07 -38.25 -11.01
CA ASP A 384 -26.70 -36.99 -10.60
C ASP A 384 -26.36 -35.85 -11.53
N SER A 385 -25.17 -35.89 -12.15
CA SER A 385 -24.74 -34.87 -13.12
C SER A 385 -25.66 -34.78 -14.33
N ALA A 386 -26.21 -35.93 -14.81
CA ALA A 386 -27.11 -35.94 -15.98
C ALA A 386 -28.39 -35.12 -15.71
N GLY A 387 -29.00 -35.33 -14.53
CA GLY A 387 -30.19 -34.58 -14.14
C GLY A 387 -29.90 -33.06 -14.03
N PHE A 388 -28.82 -32.73 -13.36
CA PHE A 388 -28.39 -31.32 -13.24
C PHE A 388 -28.14 -30.69 -14.62
N ILE A 389 -27.41 -31.35 -15.50
CA ILE A 389 -27.05 -30.80 -16.83
C ILE A 389 -28.32 -30.60 -17.68
N ASN A 390 -29.27 -31.54 -17.63
CA ASN A 390 -30.53 -31.44 -18.34
C ASN A 390 -31.32 -30.17 -17.96
N LEU A 391 -31.42 -29.89 -16.66
CA LEU A 391 -32.14 -28.70 -16.16
C LEU A 391 -31.34 -27.43 -16.41
N PHE A 392 -30.07 -27.43 -16.06
CA PHE A 392 -29.18 -26.26 -16.18
C PHE A 392 -29.00 -25.84 -17.65
N GLY A 393 -29.00 -26.82 -18.57
CA GLY A 393 -28.84 -26.59 -20.01
C GLY A 393 -30.12 -26.20 -20.75
N LEU A 394 -31.32 -26.18 -20.10
CA LEU A 394 -32.58 -25.88 -20.77
C LEU A 394 -32.56 -24.53 -21.53
N PRO A 395 -32.05 -23.43 -20.99
CA PRO A 395 -32.01 -22.19 -21.74
C PRO A 395 -31.19 -22.30 -23.06
N ILE A 396 -30.08 -23.02 -23.01
CA ILE A 396 -29.21 -23.24 -24.18
C ILE A 396 -29.97 -24.11 -25.21
N LYS A 397 -30.61 -25.18 -24.78
CA LYS A 397 -31.40 -26.09 -25.61
C LYS A 397 -32.56 -25.34 -26.30
N VAL A 398 -33.26 -24.45 -25.55
CA VAL A 398 -34.34 -23.63 -26.13
C VAL A 398 -33.80 -22.66 -27.17
N ARG A 399 -32.68 -22.00 -26.87
CA ARG A 399 -32.02 -21.07 -27.82
C ARG A 399 -31.61 -21.80 -29.11
N ALA A 400 -31.08 -23.02 -28.99
CA ALA A 400 -30.70 -23.81 -30.15
C ALA A 400 -31.91 -24.16 -31.01
N LYS A 401 -33.01 -24.61 -30.39
CA LYS A 401 -34.27 -24.95 -31.09
C LYS A 401 -34.87 -23.76 -31.84
N LYS A 402 -34.64 -22.55 -31.36
CA LYS A 402 -35.12 -21.29 -31.99
C LYS A 402 -34.15 -20.72 -33.02
N GLY A 403 -33.03 -21.40 -33.30
CA GLY A 403 -32.02 -20.90 -34.21
C GLY A 403 -31.27 -19.67 -33.71
N LEU A 404 -31.19 -19.46 -32.39
CA LEU A 404 -30.56 -18.29 -31.75
C LEU A 404 -29.10 -18.54 -31.39
N ILE A 405 -28.55 -19.69 -31.76
CA ILE A 405 -27.12 -19.99 -31.57
C ILE A 405 -26.45 -19.89 -32.94
N LYS A 406 -25.42 -19.04 -33.04
CA LYS A 406 -24.63 -18.83 -34.25
C LYS A 406 -23.52 -19.87 -34.35
#